data_3f71cce8b377823d2131cc9d88e9d16e
#
_entry.id   3f71cce8b377823d2131cc9d88e9d16e
#
_cell.length_a   1.000
_cell.length_b   1.000
_cell.length_c   1.000
_cell.angle_alpha   90.00
_cell.angle_beta   90.00
_cell.angle_gamma   90.00
#
_symmetry.space_group_name_H-M   'P 1'
#
loop_
_entity.id
_entity.type
_entity.pdbx_description
1 polymer ?
#
loop_
_entity_poly.entity_id
_entity_poly.type
_entity_poly.pdbx_seq_one_letter_code
_entity_poly.pdbx_strand_id
1 'polypeptide(L)'
;IAAQELLEKDWGVSADVWSCPSFNELTRDGQDAERYNLLHPTETPRVSFVGQQLASSTGPVVASTDYMKAYAEQIRSFIPKGRTYKVLGTDGFGRSDFRTKLREHFEIDRHYIVVAALKALSEDGTLPVAKVVEAIAKYGIQADKINPLYA
;
A
#
# COMPACT_ATOMS: atom_id res chain seq x y z
N ILE A 1 11.40 2.31 -3.87
CA ILE A 1 12.81 2.49 -3.47
C ILE A 1 12.99 3.84 -2.77
N ALA A 2 12.68 4.98 -3.42
CA ALA A 2 12.90 6.29 -2.80
C ALA A 2 12.16 6.46 -1.45
N ALA A 3 10.94 5.96 -1.33
CA ALA A 3 10.20 5.98 -0.06
C ALA A 3 10.87 5.12 1.02
N GLN A 4 11.41 3.96 0.64
CA GLN A 4 12.17 3.09 1.54
C GLN A 4 13.39 3.82 2.11
N GLU A 5 14.12 4.52 1.27
CA GLU A 5 15.29 5.32 1.69
C GLU A 5 14.90 6.43 2.66
N LEU A 6 13.80 7.14 2.40
CA LEU A 6 13.29 8.18 3.29
C LEU A 6 12.82 7.61 4.62
N LEU A 7 12.13 6.48 4.64
CA LEU A 7 11.68 5.82 5.87
C LEU A 7 12.87 5.48 6.75
N GLU A 8 13.92 4.93 6.18
CA GLU A 8 15.12 4.54 6.91
C GLU A 8 15.89 5.77 7.41
N LYS A 9 16.16 6.73 6.52
CA LYS A 9 16.96 7.93 6.83
C LYS A 9 16.30 8.88 7.80
N ASP A 10 15.02 9.19 7.56
CA ASP A 10 14.32 10.24 8.32
C ASP A 10 13.56 9.70 9.54
N TRP A 11 13.17 8.42 9.53
CA TRP A 11 12.25 7.86 10.53
C TRP A 11 12.77 6.59 11.21
N GLY A 12 13.91 6.07 10.79
CA GLY A 12 14.46 4.84 11.34
C GLY A 12 13.59 3.60 11.12
N VAL A 13 12.78 3.60 10.08
CA VAL A 13 11.88 2.50 9.72
C VAL A 13 12.44 1.75 8.53
N SER A 14 12.69 0.45 8.70
CA SER A 14 13.09 -0.43 7.59
C SER A 14 11.86 -0.99 6.87
N ALA A 15 11.99 -1.19 5.57
CA ALA A 15 10.92 -1.73 4.75
C ALA A 15 11.47 -2.62 3.63
N ASP A 16 10.74 -3.70 3.34
CA ASP A 16 10.97 -4.51 2.15
C ASP A 16 10.23 -3.89 0.97
N VAL A 17 10.82 -3.95 -0.21
CA VAL A 17 10.22 -3.44 -1.44
C VAL A 17 9.93 -4.60 -2.39
N TRP A 18 8.69 -4.68 -2.85
CA TRP A 18 8.22 -5.68 -3.77
C TRP A 18 7.85 -5.05 -5.10
N SER A 19 8.28 -5.66 -6.20
CA SER A 19 7.75 -5.34 -7.52
C SER A 19 6.53 -6.19 -7.79
N CYS A 20 5.43 -5.54 -8.17
CA CYS A 20 4.18 -6.23 -8.49
C CYS A 20 3.81 -5.98 -9.96
N PRO A 21 4.20 -6.87 -10.89
CA PRO A 21 3.90 -6.66 -12.31
C PRO A 21 2.43 -6.81 -12.66
N SER A 22 1.64 -7.56 -11.87
CA SER A 22 0.22 -7.75 -12.13
C SER A 22 -0.58 -8.07 -10.88
N PHE A 23 -1.39 -7.11 -10.43
CA PHE A 23 -2.37 -7.36 -9.37
C PHE A 23 -3.46 -8.33 -9.81
N ASN A 24 -3.83 -8.33 -11.10
CA ASN A 24 -4.83 -9.25 -11.63
C ASN A 24 -4.40 -10.72 -11.51
N GLU A 25 -3.14 -11.02 -11.79
CA GLU A 25 -2.62 -12.39 -11.65
C GLU A 25 -2.54 -12.81 -10.19
N LEU A 26 -2.17 -11.91 -9.29
CA LEU A 26 -2.19 -12.19 -7.85
C LEU A 26 -3.62 -12.46 -7.35
N THR A 27 -4.60 -11.75 -7.90
CA THR A 27 -6.01 -11.94 -7.58
C THR A 27 -6.51 -13.30 -8.07
N ARG A 28 -6.18 -13.70 -9.29
CA ARG A 28 -6.54 -15.02 -9.83
C ARG A 28 -5.98 -16.14 -8.99
N ASP A 29 -4.72 -16.05 -8.63
CA ASP A 29 -4.05 -17.02 -7.77
C ASP A 29 -4.76 -17.14 -6.40
N GLY A 30 -5.05 -16.00 -5.76
CA GLY A 30 -5.74 -15.98 -4.48
C GLY A 30 -7.16 -16.55 -4.54
N GLN A 31 -7.92 -16.18 -5.57
CA GLN A 31 -9.27 -16.71 -5.77
C GLN A 31 -9.26 -18.20 -6.05
N ASP A 32 -8.27 -18.69 -6.78
CA ASP A 32 -8.12 -20.13 -7.05
C ASP A 32 -7.82 -20.91 -5.76
N ALA A 33 -6.96 -20.38 -4.90
CA ALA A 33 -6.69 -20.96 -3.59
C ALA A 33 -7.94 -21.00 -2.71
N GLU A 34 -8.72 -19.91 -2.66
CA GLU A 34 -9.99 -19.85 -1.91
C GLU A 34 -11.01 -20.87 -2.43
N ARG A 35 -11.14 -20.99 -3.75
CA ARG A 35 -12.04 -21.97 -4.37
C ARG A 35 -11.63 -23.39 -4.01
N TYR A 36 -10.35 -23.69 -4.09
CA TYR A 36 -9.84 -25.02 -3.71
C TYR A 36 -10.21 -25.33 -2.25
N ASN A 37 -9.96 -24.39 -1.34
CA ASN A 37 -10.24 -24.59 0.08
C ASN A 37 -11.74 -24.76 0.36
N LEU A 38 -12.58 -24.04 -0.38
CA LEU A 38 -14.04 -24.19 -0.28
C LEU A 38 -14.48 -25.61 -0.67
N LEU A 39 -13.93 -26.15 -1.75
CA LEU A 39 -14.34 -27.44 -2.32
C LEU A 39 -13.63 -28.64 -1.70
N HIS A 40 -12.58 -28.41 -0.93
CA HIS A 40 -11.76 -29.45 -0.28
C HIS A 40 -11.59 -29.14 1.22
N PRO A 41 -12.70 -29.09 1.99
CA PRO A 41 -12.67 -28.57 3.36
C PRO A 41 -11.92 -29.47 4.36
N THR A 42 -11.66 -30.71 4.00
CA THR A 42 -10.92 -31.65 4.86
C THR A 42 -9.43 -31.78 4.50
N GLU A 43 -9.01 -31.10 3.45
CA GLU A 43 -7.60 -31.08 3.03
C GLU A 43 -6.86 -29.88 3.62
N THR A 44 -5.53 -29.95 3.61
CA THR A 44 -4.69 -28.82 4.04
C THR A 44 -5.00 -27.60 3.17
N PRO A 45 -5.36 -26.45 3.76
CA PRO A 45 -5.67 -25.25 3.00
C PRO A 45 -4.49 -24.79 2.14
N ARG A 46 -4.79 -24.38 0.92
CA ARG A 46 -3.84 -23.68 0.05
C ARG A 46 -3.76 -22.21 0.48
N VAL A 47 -2.55 -21.65 0.38
CA VAL A 47 -2.28 -20.26 0.68
C VAL A 47 -1.98 -19.54 -0.63
N SER A 48 -2.56 -18.34 -0.83
CA SER A 48 -2.28 -17.52 -1.98
C SER A 48 -0.79 -17.17 -2.08
N PHE A 49 -0.32 -16.86 -3.27
CA PHE A 49 1.07 -16.41 -3.48
C PHE A 49 1.39 -15.17 -2.62
N VAL A 50 0.47 -14.20 -2.58
CA VAL A 50 0.62 -13.02 -1.71
C VAL A 50 0.79 -13.42 -0.25
N GLY A 51 -0.07 -14.30 0.24
CA GLY A 51 0.03 -14.78 1.63
C GLY A 51 1.33 -15.49 1.93
N GLN A 52 1.81 -16.32 1.00
CA GLN A 52 3.09 -17.03 1.13
C GLN A 52 4.27 -16.04 1.20
N GLN A 53 4.30 -15.07 0.28
CA GLN A 53 5.40 -14.09 0.21
C GLN A 53 5.47 -13.19 1.45
N LEU A 54 4.34 -12.85 2.04
CA LEU A 54 4.26 -11.97 3.20
C LEU A 54 4.27 -12.69 4.55
N ALA A 55 4.26 -14.04 4.55
CA ALA A 55 4.15 -14.83 5.79
C ALA A 55 5.33 -14.66 6.73
N SER A 56 6.53 -14.44 6.21
CA SER A 56 7.76 -14.32 7.01
C SER A 56 8.06 -12.91 7.53
N SER A 57 7.23 -11.95 7.20
CA SER A 57 7.39 -10.55 7.62
C SER A 57 6.20 -10.10 8.46
N THR A 58 6.35 -8.96 9.12
CA THR A 58 5.32 -8.33 9.94
C THR A 58 5.18 -6.86 9.59
N GLY A 59 4.16 -6.23 10.14
CA GLY A 59 3.90 -4.80 9.94
C GLY A 59 2.98 -4.51 8.77
N PRO A 60 2.67 -3.22 8.54
CA PRO A 60 1.75 -2.82 7.50
C PRO A 60 2.32 -3.03 6.11
N VAL A 61 1.41 -3.15 5.14
CA VAL A 61 1.73 -3.27 3.72
C VAL A 61 1.16 -2.05 3.01
N VAL A 62 1.99 -1.38 2.22
CA VAL A 62 1.57 -0.23 1.41
C VAL A 62 1.78 -0.56 -0.06
N ALA A 63 0.70 -0.52 -0.82
CA ALA A 63 0.75 -0.66 -2.28
C ALA A 63 0.61 0.72 -2.93
N SER A 64 1.42 0.98 -3.94
CA SER A 64 1.37 2.19 -4.73
C SER A 64 1.34 1.84 -6.21
N THR A 65 0.43 2.44 -6.95
CA THR A 65 0.25 2.17 -8.38
C THR A 65 -0.05 3.45 -9.14
N ASP A 66 0.39 3.51 -10.39
CA ASP A 66 0.02 4.57 -11.33
C ASP A 66 -1.39 4.34 -11.95
N TYR A 67 -2.05 3.23 -11.60
CA TYR A 67 -3.42 2.89 -12.01
C TYR A 67 -4.43 3.20 -10.92
N MET A 68 -5.70 2.93 -11.18
CA MET A 68 -6.76 3.06 -10.17
C MET A 68 -6.49 2.15 -8.97
N LYS A 69 -6.86 2.62 -7.78
CA LYS A 69 -6.71 1.85 -6.53
C LYS A 69 -7.37 0.48 -6.59
N ALA A 70 -8.47 0.35 -7.34
CA ALA A 70 -9.22 -0.89 -7.48
C ALA A 70 -8.34 -2.09 -7.85
N TYR A 71 -7.31 -1.91 -8.67
CA TYR A 71 -6.40 -2.99 -9.05
C TYR A 71 -5.60 -3.52 -7.85
N ALA A 72 -5.03 -2.63 -7.05
CA ALA A 72 -4.30 -3.04 -5.86
C ALA A 72 -5.23 -3.47 -4.72
N GLU A 73 -6.44 -2.93 -4.65
CA GLU A 73 -7.45 -3.33 -3.67
C GLU A 73 -7.90 -4.78 -3.83
N GLN A 74 -7.81 -5.36 -5.03
CA GLN A 74 -8.21 -6.74 -5.29
C GLN A 74 -7.47 -7.76 -4.41
N ILE A 75 -6.27 -7.47 -3.97
CA ILE A 75 -5.48 -8.40 -3.15
C ILE A 75 -5.66 -8.22 -1.65
N ARG A 76 -6.50 -7.29 -1.22
CA ARG A 76 -6.71 -6.98 0.21
C ARG A 76 -7.06 -8.23 1.04
N SER A 77 -7.94 -9.07 0.54
CA SER A 77 -8.37 -10.27 1.26
C SER A 77 -7.28 -11.34 1.39
N PHE A 78 -6.20 -11.23 0.61
CA PHE A 78 -5.08 -12.18 0.62
C PHE A 78 -3.91 -11.69 1.47
N ILE A 79 -3.95 -10.46 1.97
CA ILE A 79 -2.98 -9.94 2.92
C ILE A 79 -3.14 -10.71 4.23
N PRO A 80 -2.05 -11.15 4.88
CA PRO A 80 -2.15 -11.88 6.15
C PRO A 80 -2.97 -11.11 7.19
N LYS A 81 -3.78 -11.84 7.94
CA LYS A 81 -4.66 -11.26 8.97
C LYS A 81 -3.87 -10.47 10.00
N GLY A 82 -4.44 -9.36 10.46
CA GLY A 82 -3.84 -8.49 11.46
C GLY A 82 -2.83 -7.47 10.90
N ARG A 83 -2.56 -7.51 9.60
CA ARG A 83 -1.70 -6.53 8.93
C ARG A 83 -2.54 -5.45 8.27
N THR A 84 -2.20 -4.19 8.52
CA THR A 84 -2.84 -3.05 7.86
C THR A 84 -2.41 -2.99 6.39
N TYR A 85 -3.35 -2.77 5.48
CA TYR A 85 -3.08 -2.65 4.05
C TYR A 85 -3.57 -1.28 3.56
N LYS A 86 -2.65 -0.45 3.08
CA LYS A 86 -2.94 0.87 2.51
C LYS A 86 -2.64 0.87 1.02
N VAL A 87 -3.53 1.47 0.23
CA VAL A 87 -3.38 1.57 -1.23
C VAL A 87 -3.36 3.02 -1.66
N LEU A 88 -2.36 3.38 -2.47
CA LEU A 88 -2.24 4.66 -3.14
C LEU A 88 -2.36 4.44 -4.65
N GLY A 89 -3.22 5.21 -5.30
CA GLY A 89 -3.47 5.07 -6.74
C GLY A 89 -4.02 6.34 -7.36
N THR A 90 -4.22 6.32 -8.68
CA THR A 90 -4.59 7.49 -9.48
C THR A 90 -6.09 7.54 -9.78
N ASP A 91 -6.91 7.62 -8.74
CA ASP A 91 -8.35 7.79 -8.90
C ASP A 91 -8.69 9.25 -9.22
N GLY A 92 -9.77 9.45 -10.00
CA GLY A 92 -10.24 10.76 -10.42
C GLY A 92 -10.05 11.01 -11.92
N PHE A 93 -10.23 12.25 -12.34
CA PHE A 93 -10.06 12.65 -13.74
C PHE A 93 -8.57 12.79 -14.10
N GLY A 94 -8.22 12.36 -15.31
CA GLY A 94 -6.87 12.53 -15.84
C GLY A 94 -6.47 14.00 -15.97
N ARG A 95 -5.18 14.27 -15.77
CA ARG A 95 -4.59 15.61 -15.93
C ARG A 95 -3.35 15.53 -16.79
N SER A 96 -3.09 16.60 -17.53
CA SER A 96 -1.86 16.78 -18.31
C SER A 96 -0.87 17.61 -17.50
N ASP A 97 0.22 17.00 -17.10
CA ASP A 97 1.31 17.70 -16.38
C ASP A 97 2.57 16.84 -16.41
N PHE A 98 3.66 17.34 -15.88
CA PHE A 98 4.88 16.54 -15.72
C PHE A 98 4.62 15.37 -14.75
N ARG A 99 5.29 14.25 -15.02
CA ARG A 99 5.12 13.00 -14.24
C ARG A 99 5.24 13.19 -12.73
N THR A 100 6.20 13.98 -12.28
CA THR A 100 6.39 14.30 -10.85
C THR A 100 5.18 15.02 -10.26
N LYS A 101 4.66 16.01 -10.99
CA LYS A 101 3.48 16.78 -10.56
C LYS A 101 2.21 15.94 -10.57
N LEU A 102 2.05 15.05 -11.53
CA LEU A 102 0.91 14.12 -11.57
C LEU A 102 0.91 13.19 -10.35
N ARG A 103 2.06 12.65 -9.97
CA ARG A 103 2.17 11.79 -8.78
C ARG A 103 1.86 12.53 -7.50
N GLU A 104 2.30 13.77 -7.37
CA GLU A 104 1.94 14.65 -6.25
C GLU A 104 0.43 14.92 -6.22
N HIS A 105 -0.16 15.26 -7.36
CA HIS A 105 -1.60 15.50 -7.47
C HIS A 105 -2.42 14.29 -7.02
N PHE A 106 -2.07 13.09 -7.49
CA PHE A 106 -2.78 11.86 -7.14
C PHE A 106 -2.35 11.22 -5.82
N GLU A 107 -1.47 11.88 -5.08
CA GLU A 107 -1.03 11.44 -3.75
C GLU A 107 -0.34 10.07 -3.75
N ILE A 108 0.51 9.84 -4.76
CA ILE A 108 1.26 8.59 -4.94
C ILE A 108 2.77 8.76 -4.99
N ASP A 109 3.27 9.96 -4.70
CA ASP A 109 4.71 10.18 -4.69
C ASP A 109 5.38 9.53 -3.46
N ARG A 110 6.72 9.60 -3.42
CA ARG A 110 7.50 9.02 -2.32
C ARG A 110 7.09 9.54 -0.94
N HIS A 111 6.70 10.81 -0.85
CA HIS A 111 6.33 11.45 0.41
C HIS A 111 4.98 10.94 0.91
N TYR A 112 4.01 10.78 0.03
CA TYR A 112 2.72 10.19 0.38
C TYR A 112 2.85 8.72 0.78
N ILE A 113 3.74 7.96 0.12
CA ILE A 113 4.03 6.57 0.50
C ILE A 113 4.60 6.52 1.92
N VAL A 114 5.56 7.40 2.25
CA VAL A 114 6.11 7.49 3.60
C VAL A 114 5.03 7.82 4.63
N VAL A 115 4.21 8.82 4.36
CA VAL A 115 3.12 9.20 5.26
C VAL A 115 2.12 8.08 5.45
N ALA A 116 1.75 7.36 4.38
CA ALA A 116 0.85 6.21 4.46
C ALA A 116 1.45 5.09 5.33
N ALA A 117 2.74 4.80 5.18
CA ALA A 117 3.43 3.80 5.97
C ALA A 117 3.47 4.20 7.46
N LEU A 118 3.82 5.45 7.76
CA LEU A 118 3.86 5.95 9.14
C LEU A 118 2.47 5.96 9.78
N LYS A 119 1.44 6.35 9.01
CA LYS A 119 0.05 6.31 9.50
C LYS A 119 -0.39 4.90 9.84
N ALA A 120 -0.08 3.94 8.98
CA ALA A 120 -0.38 2.53 9.22
C ALA A 120 0.33 2.01 10.48
N LEU A 121 1.59 2.37 10.68
CA LEU A 121 2.33 2.03 11.90
C LEU A 121 1.74 2.68 13.15
N SER A 122 1.22 3.91 13.04
CA SER A 122 0.54 4.57 14.16
C SER A 122 -0.78 3.88 14.53
N GLU A 123 -1.54 3.43 13.52
CA GLU A 123 -2.76 2.68 13.73
C GLU A 123 -2.51 1.33 14.40
N ASP A 124 -1.37 0.70 14.10
CA ASP A 124 -0.94 -0.55 14.72
C ASP A 124 -0.37 -0.35 16.15
N GLY A 125 -0.24 0.89 16.61
CA GLY A 125 0.34 1.22 17.92
C GLY A 125 1.86 1.16 17.99
N THR A 126 2.55 0.95 16.86
CA THR A 126 4.02 0.84 16.81
C THR A 126 4.71 2.21 16.84
N LEU A 127 4.02 3.24 16.36
CA LEU A 127 4.57 4.58 16.17
C LEU A 127 3.58 5.64 16.69
N PRO A 128 4.03 6.70 17.41
CA PRO A 128 3.13 7.78 17.81
C PRO A 128 2.57 8.54 16.61
N VAL A 129 1.31 8.94 16.66
CA VAL A 129 0.67 9.72 15.59
C VAL A 129 1.39 11.07 15.35
N ALA A 130 2.07 11.60 16.36
CA ALA A 130 2.88 12.82 16.23
C ALA A 130 3.95 12.70 15.14
N LYS A 131 4.49 11.50 14.90
CA LYS A 131 5.46 11.27 13.83
C LYS A 131 4.83 11.42 12.44
N VAL A 132 3.57 11.05 12.30
CA VAL A 132 2.81 11.27 11.05
C VAL A 132 2.65 12.77 10.80
N VAL A 133 2.29 13.53 11.83
CA VAL A 133 2.16 14.99 11.75
C VAL A 133 3.51 15.63 11.37
N GLU A 134 4.61 15.20 11.99
CA GLU A 134 5.95 15.64 11.63
C GLU A 134 6.28 15.40 10.16
N ALA A 135 5.93 14.22 9.64
CA ALA A 135 6.20 13.86 8.24
C ALA A 135 5.40 14.74 7.27
N ILE A 136 4.12 14.97 7.54
CA ILE A 136 3.27 15.85 6.73
C ILE A 136 3.90 17.25 6.64
N ALA A 137 4.34 17.79 7.78
CA ALA A 137 4.98 19.09 7.82
C ALA A 137 6.35 19.12 7.13
N LYS A 138 7.18 18.10 7.40
CA LYS A 138 8.53 17.99 6.83
C LYS A 138 8.52 17.94 5.31
N TYR A 139 7.59 17.23 4.73
CA TYR A 139 7.49 17.05 3.28
C TYR A 139 6.61 18.11 2.59
N GLY A 140 6.10 19.08 3.34
CA GLY A 140 5.31 20.17 2.80
C GLY A 140 3.99 19.72 2.16
N ILE A 141 3.41 18.64 2.67
CA ILE A 141 2.14 18.12 2.15
C ILE A 141 1.01 19.03 2.60
N GLN A 142 0.17 19.45 1.65
CA GLN A 142 -1.01 20.26 1.92
C GLN A 142 -2.19 19.35 2.27
N ALA A 143 -2.43 19.19 3.57
CA ALA A 143 -3.46 18.28 4.09
C ALA A 143 -4.88 18.64 3.65
N ASP A 144 -5.13 19.90 3.37
CA ASP A 144 -6.47 20.43 3.07
C ASP A 144 -6.72 20.66 1.57
N LYS A 145 -5.81 20.20 0.69
CA LYS A 145 -6.07 20.27 -0.74
C LYS A 145 -7.24 19.36 -1.14
N ILE A 146 -7.89 19.69 -2.27
CA ILE A 146 -9.03 18.91 -2.77
C ILE A 146 -8.59 17.48 -3.08
N ASN A 147 -9.38 16.52 -2.61
CA ASN A 147 -9.16 15.10 -2.94
C ASN A 147 -9.15 14.92 -4.47
N PRO A 148 -8.11 14.30 -5.05
CA PRO A 148 -7.99 14.10 -6.49
C PRO A 148 -9.19 13.41 -7.14
N LEU A 149 -9.93 12.61 -6.39
CA LEU A 149 -11.14 11.95 -6.87
C LEU A 149 -12.20 12.95 -7.33
N TYR A 150 -12.22 14.13 -6.72
CA TYR A 150 -13.22 15.20 -6.98
C TYR A 150 -12.63 16.42 -7.70
N ALA A 151 -11.36 16.39 -7.98
CA ALA A 151 -10.67 17.50 -8.61
C ALA A 151 -10.88 17.60 -10.13
#